data_f87c05bbd2b30a83769cdf070fda842a
#
_entry.id   f87c05bbd2b30a83769cdf070fda842a
#
_cell.length_a   1.000
_cell.length_b   1.000
_cell.length_c   1.000
_cell.angle_alpha   90.00
_cell.angle_beta   90.00
_cell.angle_gamma   90.00
#
_symmetry.space_group_name_H-M   'P 1'
#
loop_
_entity.id
_entity.type
_entity.pdbx_description
1 polymer ?
#
loop_
_entity_poly.entity_id
_entity_poly.type
_entity_poly.pdbx_seq_one_letter_code
_entity_poly.pdbx_strand_id
1 'polypeptide(L)'
;MLELKNIKAGYGKKVVLNDVSVTLKDNTITVIMGANGAGKSTLLKTAYGLLKPMAGDILLDGNKITASPQSYVEQGIFCVPQGKRVFRNMTVMENLELATHFWKDRSPFPERLEEVLTHFPDLRERLSDLAGNLSGGQQQMVALARGLINKPRMVFMDEPSIGLAPKLTSDTFHKIKEIKDALGTAFVIVEHNLKTLLPLTDWAYILEQGQVVYDGKSEGKTLEKMLSSVFKA
;
A
#
# COMPACT_ATOMS: atom_id res chain seq x y z
N MET A 1 11.98 -3.85 8.34
CA MET A 1 12.26 -2.52 7.74
C MET A 1 12.70 -2.68 6.30
N LEU A 2 12.11 -1.95 5.34
CA LEU A 2 12.50 -1.95 3.93
C LEU A 2 13.18 -0.62 3.58
N GLU A 3 14.39 -0.69 3.02
CA GLU A 3 15.18 0.49 2.64
C GLU A 3 15.43 0.50 1.13
N LEU A 4 15.22 1.64 0.52
CA LEU A 4 15.63 1.94 -0.84
C LEU A 4 16.81 2.91 -0.74
N LYS A 5 17.96 2.58 -1.37
CA LYS A 5 19.20 3.40 -1.29
C LYS A 5 19.63 3.82 -2.67
N ASN A 6 19.70 5.15 -2.88
CA ASN A 6 20.18 5.80 -4.11
C ASN A 6 19.50 5.24 -5.38
N ILE A 7 18.17 5.06 -5.30
CA ILE A 7 17.38 4.46 -6.37
C ILE A 7 17.31 5.38 -7.59
N LYS A 8 17.70 4.81 -8.73
CA LYS A 8 17.39 5.32 -10.06
C LYS A 8 16.45 4.36 -10.73
N ALA A 9 15.25 4.82 -11.13
CA ALA A 9 14.24 3.96 -11.75
C ALA A 9 13.39 4.71 -12.79
N GLY A 10 12.82 3.96 -13.72
CA GLY A 10 11.99 4.53 -14.78
C GLY A 10 11.59 3.49 -15.81
N TYR A 11 11.14 3.94 -16.97
CA TYR A 11 10.58 3.08 -18.02
C TYR A 11 11.37 3.23 -19.33
N GLY A 12 11.92 2.15 -19.82
CA GLY A 12 12.81 2.15 -20.99
C GLY A 12 14.02 3.06 -20.74
N LYS A 13 14.18 4.11 -21.55
CA LYS A 13 15.27 5.09 -21.41
C LYS A 13 14.89 6.29 -20.52
N LYS A 14 13.59 6.43 -20.16
CA LYS A 14 13.09 7.56 -19.36
C LYS A 14 13.33 7.30 -17.88
N VAL A 15 14.22 8.07 -17.27
CA VAL A 15 14.41 8.10 -15.82
C VAL A 15 13.27 8.91 -15.19
N VAL A 16 12.64 8.36 -14.15
CA VAL A 16 11.57 9.01 -13.39
C VAL A 16 12.02 9.29 -11.97
N LEU A 17 12.73 8.35 -11.34
CA LEU A 17 13.35 8.54 -10.03
C LEU A 17 14.86 8.70 -10.22
N ASN A 18 15.44 9.68 -9.55
CA ASN A 18 16.87 9.96 -9.64
C ASN A 18 17.43 10.20 -8.23
N ASP A 19 18.25 9.25 -7.77
CA ASP A 19 18.90 9.28 -6.45
C ASP A 19 17.91 9.35 -5.28
N VAL A 20 16.87 8.51 -5.30
CA VAL A 20 15.84 8.44 -4.25
C VAL A 20 16.24 7.46 -3.18
N SER A 21 16.28 7.94 -1.92
CA SER A 21 16.46 7.08 -0.74
C SER A 21 15.27 7.24 0.19
N VAL A 22 14.66 6.11 0.60
CA VAL A 22 13.54 6.08 1.55
C VAL A 22 13.67 4.87 2.48
N THR A 23 13.20 5.03 3.71
CA THR A 23 13.16 3.99 4.73
C THR A 23 11.73 3.75 5.17
N LEU A 24 11.21 2.56 4.88
CA LEU A 24 9.84 2.14 5.21
C LEU A 24 9.90 1.26 6.46
N LYS A 25 9.44 1.81 7.58
CA LYS A 25 9.52 1.17 8.89
C LYS A 25 8.37 0.19 9.10
N ASP A 26 8.62 -0.85 9.88
CA ASP A 26 7.55 -1.74 10.33
C ASP A 26 6.60 -1.03 11.29
N ASN A 27 5.37 -1.52 11.36
CA ASN A 27 4.34 -0.99 12.25
C ASN A 27 4.11 0.52 12.12
N THR A 28 4.24 1.07 10.91
CA THR A 28 3.98 2.48 10.61
C THR A 28 3.03 2.64 9.44
N ILE A 29 2.27 3.74 9.43
CA ILE A 29 1.61 4.23 8.23
C ILE A 29 2.52 5.29 7.62
N THR A 30 3.10 4.99 6.47
CA THR A 30 3.93 5.91 5.69
C THR A 30 3.16 6.43 4.50
N VAL A 31 3.06 7.73 4.32
CA VAL A 31 2.43 8.34 3.14
C VAL A 31 3.49 8.90 2.19
N ILE A 32 3.30 8.62 0.90
CA ILE A 32 4.12 9.18 -0.19
C ILE A 32 3.25 10.18 -0.97
N MET A 33 3.65 11.43 -0.95
CA MET A 33 2.94 12.57 -1.50
C MET A 33 3.72 13.22 -2.64
N GLY A 34 3.07 14.11 -3.39
CA GLY A 34 3.68 14.89 -4.46
C GLY A 34 2.69 15.16 -5.59
N ALA A 35 3.03 16.06 -6.48
CA ALA A 35 2.23 16.41 -7.67
C ALA A 35 2.08 15.20 -8.62
N ASN A 36 1.15 15.33 -9.59
CA ASN A 36 1.03 14.32 -10.65
C ASN A 36 2.33 14.28 -11.46
N GLY A 37 2.81 13.07 -11.75
CA GLY A 37 4.08 12.89 -12.45
C GLY A 37 5.34 13.01 -11.57
N ALA A 38 5.24 13.29 -10.27
CA ALA A 38 6.39 13.40 -9.37
C ALA A 38 7.17 12.09 -9.16
N GLY A 39 6.63 10.93 -9.58
CA GLY A 39 7.31 9.64 -9.46
C GLY A 39 6.75 8.71 -8.38
N LYS A 40 5.66 9.09 -7.68
CA LYS A 40 5.08 8.33 -6.55
C LYS A 40 4.79 6.86 -6.88
N SER A 41 3.99 6.59 -7.91
CA SER A 41 3.65 5.21 -8.33
C SER A 41 4.89 4.46 -8.85
N THR A 42 5.88 5.18 -9.41
CA THR A 42 7.17 4.58 -9.81
C THR A 42 7.95 4.15 -8.58
N LEU A 43 8.03 5.00 -7.55
CA LEU A 43 8.67 4.67 -6.27
C LEU A 43 7.99 3.46 -5.63
N LEU A 44 6.67 3.48 -5.54
CA LEU A 44 5.89 2.38 -4.97
C LEU A 44 6.12 1.07 -5.73
N LYS A 45 6.04 1.08 -7.08
CA LYS A 45 6.30 -0.10 -7.91
C LYS A 45 7.73 -0.63 -7.77
N THR A 46 8.70 0.26 -7.61
CA THR A 46 10.10 -0.13 -7.38
C THR A 46 10.25 -0.73 -5.98
N ALA A 47 9.63 -0.11 -4.96
CA ALA A 47 9.73 -0.53 -3.56
C ALA A 47 9.14 -1.93 -3.32
N TYR A 48 8.14 -2.37 -4.08
CA TYR A 48 7.58 -3.71 -3.94
C TYR A 48 7.90 -4.66 -5.12
N GLY A 49 8.92 -4.36 -5.91
CA GLY A 49 9.54 -5.29 -6.85
C GLY A 49 8.87 -5.43 -8.22
N LEU A 50 7.85 -4.62 -8.55
CA LEU A 50 7.23 -4.60 -9.90
C LEU A 50 8.08 -3.86 -10.93
N LEU A 51 8.90 -2.93 -10.50
CA LEU A 51 9.81 -2.19 -11.37
C LEU A 51 11.25 -2.37 -10.86
N LYS A 52 12.08 -3.01 -11.67
CA LYS A 52 13.51 -3.18 -11.33
C LYS A 52 14.21 -1.83 -11.38
N PRO A 53 14.97 -1.44 -10.33
CA PRO A 53 15.76 -0.22 -10.37
C PRO A 53 16.87 -0.32 -11.43
N MET A 54 17.19 0.81 -12.07
CA MET A 54 18.32 0.97 -12.99
C MET A 54 19.64 1.07 -12.24
N ALA A 55 19.60 1.64 -11.02
CA ALA A 55 20.73 1.75 -10.08
C ALA A 55 20.21 1.86 -8.65
N GLY A 56 21.08 1.65 -7.68
CA GLY A 56 20.76 1.63 -6.26
C GLY A 56 20.37 0.24 -5.77
N ASP A 57 20.11 0.14 -4.48
CA ASP A 57 19.84 -1.11 -3.79
C ASP A 57 18.54 -1.06 -2.99
N ILE A 58 17.83 -2.20 -2.94
CA ILE A 58 16.68 -2.41 -2.07
C ILE A 58 17.09 -3.44 -1.02
N LEU A 59 16.95 -3.07 0.24
CA LEU A 59 17.36 -3.87 1.38
C LEU A 59 16.15 -4.17 2.26
N LEU A 60 15.97 -5.43 2.62
CA LEU A 60 15.02 -5.84 3.66
C LEU A 60 15.82 -6.31 4.87
N ASP A 61 15.64 -5.64 6.00
CA ASP A 61 16.39 -5.87 7.24
C ASP A 61 17.92 -5.91 7.03
N GLY A 62 18.41 -4.98 6.22
CA GLY A 62 19.82 -4.83 5.87
C GLY A 62 20.33 -5.78 4.78
N ASN A 63 19.53 -6.77 4.36
CA ASN A 63 19.91 -7.73 3.33
C ASN A 63 19.34 -7.31 1.96
N LYS A 64 20.18 -7.38 0.93
CA LYS A 64 19.75 -7.06 -0.43
C LYS A 64 18.69 -8.05 -0.92
N ILE A 65 17.53 -7.54 -1.31
CA ILE A 65 16.45 -8.34 -1.86
C ILE A 65 16.46 -8.29 -3.38
N THR A 66 16.27 -9.47 -4.01
CA THR A 66 16.09 -9.52 -5.46
C THR A 66 14.69 -9.02 -5.80
N ALA A 67 14.59 -8.01 -6.65
CA ALA A 67 13.33 -7.42 -7.06
C ALA A 67 12.53 -8.40 -7.94
N SER A 68 11.69 -9.23 -7.30
CA SER A 68 10.66 -10.02 -7.96
C SER A 68 9.39 -10.01 -7.09
N PRO A 69 8.19 -9.86 -7.67
CA PRO A 69 6.95 -9.84 -6.89
C PRO A 69 6.78 -11.05 -5.98
N GLN A 70 7.21 -12.23 -6.44
CA GLN A 70 7.13 -13.45 -5.66
C GLN A 70 8.00 -13.39 -4.40
N SER A 71 9.26 -12.93 -4.52
CA SER A 71 10.16 -12.84 -3.35
C SER A 71 9.63 -11.83 -2.31
N TYR A 72 8.92 -10.78 -2.74
CA TYR A 72 8.28 -9.84 -1.81
C TYR A 72 7.10 -10.48 -1.09
N VAL A 73 6.25 -11.24 -1.79
CA VAL A 73 5.13 -11.97 -1.16
C VAL A 73 5.65 -12.96 -0.11
N GLU A 74 6.70 -13.73 -0.43
CA GLU A 74 7.36 -14.66 0.50
C GLU A 74 7.92 -13.97 1.75
N GLN A 75 8.31 -12.69 1.64
CA GLN A 75 8.78 -11.85 2.74
C GLN A 75 7.64 -11.10 3.48
N GLY A 76 6.38 -11.42 3.18
CA GLY A 76 5.22 -10.78 3.79
C GLY A 76 4.95 -9.37 3.29
N ILE A 77 5.39 -9.01 2.09
CA ILE A 77 5.15 -7.70 1.48
C ILE A 77 4.11 -7.85 0.38
N PHE A 78 2.99 -7.13 0.51
CA PHE A 78 1.85 -7.21 -0.40
C PHE A 78 1.54 -5.84 -1.03
N CYS A 79 0.84 -5.87 -2.17
CA CYS A 79 0.38 -4.66 -2.83
C CYS A 79 -1.11 -4.74 -3.16
N VAL A 80 -1.82 -3.67 -2.87
CA VAL A 80 -3.17 -3.39 -3.36
C VAL A 80 -3.06 -2.35 -4.46
N PRO A 81 -3.17 -2.75 -5.74
CA PRO A 81 -2.95 -1.86 -6.87
C PRO A 81 -4.12 -0.89 -7.07
N GLN A 82 -3.85 0.23 -7.75
CA GLN A 82 -4.87 1.19 -8.15
C GLN A 82 -5.96 0.56 -9.01
N GLY A 83 -7.22 0.85 -8.73
CA GLY A 83 -8.38 0.61 -9.59
C GLY A 83 -8.85 -0.85 -9.76
N LYS A 84 -7.95 -1.83 -9.86
CA LYS A 84 -8.31 -3.27 -9.99
C LYS A 84 -8.25 -3.95 -8.61
N ARG A 85 -9.25 -3.67 -7.79
CA ARG A 85 -9.25 -4.06 -6.38
C ARG A 85 -9.69 -5.50 -6.18
N VAL A 86 -10.69 -5.96 -6.95
CA VAL A 86 -11.31 -7.28 -6.83
C VAL A 86 -11.49 -7.95 -8.19
N PHE A 87 -11.55 -9.27 -8.19
CA PHE A 87 -11.96 -10.07 -9.35
C PHE A 87 -13.49 -10.11 -9.39
N ARG A 88 -14.08 -9.27 -10.24
CA ARG A 88 -15.51 -8.94 -10.24
C ARG A 88 -16.43 -10.14 -10.50
N ASN A 89 -15.97 -11.10 -11.30
CA ASN A 89 -16.72 -12.30 -11.67
C ASN A 89 -16.53 -13.47 -10.69
N MET A 90 -15.80 -13.23 -9.59
CA MET A 90 -15.61 -14.17 -8.50
C MET A 90 -16.38 -13.68 -7.27
N THR A 91 -16.79 -14.62 -6.43
CA THR A 91 -17.40 -14.31 -5.13
C THR A 91 -16.39 -13.63 -4.21
N VAL A 92 -16.87 -13.04 -3.11
CA VAL A 92 -16.00 -12.50 -2.06
C VAL A 92 -15.11 -13.62 -1.50
N MET A 93 -15.67 -14.80 -1.21
CA MET A 93 -14.92 -15.96 -0.74
C MET A 93 -13.78 -16.32 -1.69
N GLU A 94 -14.07 -16.51 -2.98
CA GLU A 94 -13.08 -16.84 -3.99
C GLU A 94 -11.99 -15.75 -4.12
N ASN A 95 -12.36 -14.46 -3.98
CA ASN A 95 -11.39 -13.37 -3.94
C ASN A 95 -10.42 -13.50 -2.75
N LEU A 96 -10.93 -13.92 -1.58
CA LEU A 96 -10.10 -14.11 -0.38
C LEU A 96 -9.20 -15.35 -0.52
N GLU A 97 -9.75 -16.45 -1.07
CA GLU A 97 -9.01 -17.69 -1.33
C GLU A 97 -7.83 -17.50 -2.29
N LEU A 98 -7.91 -16.56 -3.24
CA LEU A 98 -6.79 -16.24 -4.14
C LEU A 98 -5.51 -15.86 -3.40
N ALA A 99 -5.61 -15.30 -2.19
CA ALA A 99 -4.44 -14.98 -1.37
C ALA A 99 -3.62 -16.22 -1.01
N THR A 100 -4.23 -17.41 -1.02
CA THR A 100 -3.58 -18.68 -0.66
C THR A 100 -2.98 -19.41 -1.86
N HIS A 101 -2.99 -18.79 -3.05
CA HIS A 101 -2.57 -19.45 -4.29
C HIS A 101 -1.16 -20.08 -4.22
N PHE A 102 -0.25 -19.42 -3.50
CA PHE A 102 1.12 -19.89 -3.32
C PHE A 102 1.35 -20.74 -2.06
N TRP A 103 0.30 -21.01 -1.27
CA TRP A 103 0.43 -21.85 -0.10
C TRP A 103 0.58 -23.32 -0.52
N LYS A 104 1.56 -24.01 0.06
CA LYS A 104 1.76 -25.46 -0.12
C LYS A 104 0.65 -26.26 0.58
N ASP A 105 0.22 -25.76 1.75
CA ASP A 105 -0.88 -26.31 2.53
C ASP A 105 -1.91 -25.20 2.79
N ARG A 106 -3.16 -25.45 2.43
CA ARG A 106 -4.29 -24.50 2.63
C ARG A 106 -5.10 -24.78 3.88
N SER A 107 -4.74 -25.78 4.67
CA SER A 107 -5.44 -26.11 5.91
C SER A 107 -5.60 -24.94 6.89
N PRO A 108 -4.66 -23.95 6.98
CA PRO A 108 -4.84 -22.77 7.81
C PRO A 108 -5.85 -21.73 7.28
N PHE A 109 -6.34 -21.86 6.05
CA PHE A 109 -7.20 -20.83 5.45
C PHE A 109 -8.48 -20.53 6.25
N PRO A 110 -9.25 -21.52 6.75
CA PRO A 110 -10.47 -21.25 7.53
C PRO A 110 -10.19 -20.39 8.78
N GLU A 111 -9.12 -20.68 9.51
CA GLU A 111 -8.69 -19.90 10.68
C GLU A 111 -8.29 -18.48 10.28
N ARG A 112 -7.53 -18.34 9.19
CA ARG A 112 -7.12 -17.04 8.65
C ARG A 112 -8.29 -16.20 8.19
N LEU A 113 -9.25 -16.84 7.53
CA LEU A 113 -10.46 -16.18 7.09
C LEU A 113 -11.24 -15.62 8.30
N GLU A 114 -11.41 -16.41 9.35
CA GLU A 114 -12.11 -15.97 10.56
C GLU A 114 -11.37 -14.79 11.24
N GLU A 115 -10.04 -14.84 11.37
CA GLU A 115 -9.25 -13.72 11.90
C GLU A 115 -9.48 -12.44 11.07
N VAL A 116 -9.43 -12.54 9.74
CA VAL A 116 -9.63 -11.38 8.85
C VAL A 116 -11.07 -10.87 8.95
N LEU A 117 -12.08 -11.75 9.01
CA LEU A 117 -13.47 -11.35 9.12
C LEU A 117 -13.81 -10.68 10.47
N THR A 118 -12.99 -10.82 11.51
CA THR A 118 -13.15 -10.01 12.74
C THR A 118 -12.92 -8.52 12.47
N HIS A 119 -12.02 -8.19 11.53
CA HIS A 119 -11.76 -6.81 11.10
C HIS A 119 -12.75 -6.31 10.04
N PHE A 120 -13.40 -7.22 9.31
CA PHE A 120 -14.36 -6.91 8.24
C PHE A 120 -15.69 -7.66 8.43
N PRO A 121 -16.43 -7.42 9.52
CA PRO A 121 -17.65 -8.19 9.84
C PRO A 121 -18.69 -8.11 8.73
N ASP A 122 -18.83 -6.99 8.04
CA ASP A 122 -19.78 -6.81 6.94
C ASP A 122 -19.52 -7.73 5.74
N LEU A 123 -18.30 -8.26 5.59
CA LEU A 123 -17.98 -9.20 4.52
C LEU A 123 -18.49 -10.61 4.83
N ARG A 124 -18.72 -10.97 6.10
CA ARG A 124 -19.16 -12.30 6.53
C ARG A 124 -20.48 -12.70 5.87
N GLU A 125 -21.42 -11.77 5.82
CA GLU A 125 -22.76 -12.03 5.23
C GLU A 125 -22.75 -12.00 3.70
N ARG A 126 -21.62 -11.60 3.10
CA ARG A 126 -21.45 -11.39 1.65
C ARG A 126 -20.46 -12.33 0.99
N LEU A 127 -20.02 -13.38 1.70
CA LEU A 127 -18.99 -14.29 1.18
C LEU A 127 -19.40 -14.97 -0.13
N SER A 128 -20.69 -15.23 -0.32
CA SER A 128 -21.26 -15.82 -1.54
C SER A 128 -21.61 -14.80 -2.63
N ASP A 129 -21.60 -13.49 -2.32
CA ASP A 129 -21.91 -12.45 -3.31
C ASP A 129 -20.78 -12.32 -4.34
N LEU A 130 -21.15 -12.05 -5.61
CA LEU A 130 -20.16 -11.66 -6.62
C LEU A 130 -19.53 -10.32 -6.23
N ALA A 131 -18.20 -10.26 -6.18
CA ALA A 131 -17.49 -9.06 -5.79
C ALA A 131 -17.77 -7.86 -6.71
N GLY A 132 -18.19 -8.14 -7.96
CA GLY A 132 -18.60 -7.11 -8.92
C GLY A 132 -19.87 -6.36 -8.54
N ASN A 133 -20.75 -6.97 -7.71
CA ASN A 133 -22.02 -6.42 -7.25
C ASN A 133 -21.89 -5.55 -5.99
N LEU A 134 -20.74 -5.57 -5.35
CA LEU A 134 -20.45 -4.78 -4.16
C LEU A 134 -20.24 -3.29 -4.50
N SER A 135 -20.55 -2.41 -3.55
CA SER A 135 -20.18 -1.00 -3.65
C SER A 135 -18.65 -0.81 -3.73
N GLY A 136 -18.20 0.35 -4.23
CA GLY A 136 -16.76 0.64 -4.34
C GLY A 136 -16.02 0.53 -2.99
N GLY A 137 -16.64 0.97 -1.89
CA GLY A 137 -16.09 0.83 -0.55
C GLY A 137 -15.99 -0.62 -0.09
N GLN A 138 -17.02 -1.42 -0.33
CA GLN A 138 -17.00 -2.85 -0.02
C GLN A 138 -15.95 -3.60 -0.86
N GLN A 139 -15.81 -3.28 -2.15
CA GLN A 139 -14.74 -3.82 -2.99
C GLN A 139 -13.36 -3.46 -2.44
N GLN A 140 -13.19 -2.25 -1.89
CA GLN A 140 -11.95 -1.84 -1.21
C GLN A 140 -11.70 -2.69 0.04
N MET A 141 -12.74 -2.97 0.84
CA MET A 141 -12.61 -3.84 2.02
C MET A 141 -12.23 -5.28 1.63
N VAL A 142 -12.82 -5.83 0.55
CA VAL A 142 -12.43 -7.15 0.02
C VAL A 142 -10.96 -7.16 -0.42
N ALA A 143 -10.49 -6.11 -1.09
CA ALA A 143 -9.10 -6.02 -1.53
C ALA A 143 -8.11 -5.94 -0.35
N LEU A 144 -8.45 -5.18 0.71
CA LEU A 144 -7.69 -5.13 1.96
C LEU A 144 -7.72 -6.49 2.67
N ALA A 145 -8.90 -7.06 2.88
CA ALA A 145 -9.08 -8.35 3.54
C ALA A 145 -8.25 -9.44 2.85
N ARG A 146 -8.28 -9.50 1.51
CA ARG A 146 -7.45 -10.42 0.73
C ARG A 146 -5.96 -10.24 1.02
N GLY A 147 -5.48 -9.00 1.11
CA GLY A 147 -4.08 -8.72 1.46
C GLY A 147 -3.71 -9.24 2.85
N LEU A 148 -4.64 -9.23 3.80
CA LEU A 148 -4.41 -9.61 5.20
C LEU A 148 -4.42 -11.11 5.46
N ILE A 149 -5.00 -11.93 4.58
CA ILE A 149 -5.03 -13.41 4.72
C ILE A 149 -3.62 -13.98 4.99
N ASN A 150 -2.61 -13.38 4.37
CA ASN A 150 -1.21 -13.82 4.51
C ASN A 150 -0.46 -13.23 5.72
N LYS A 151 -1.14 -12.54 6.65
CA LYS A 151 -0.48 -11.81 7.76
C LYS A 151 0.70 -10.95 7.28
N PRO A 152 0.44 -10.00 6.39
CA PRO A 152 1.53 -9.22 5.80
C PRO A 152 2.25 -8.40 6.86
N ARG A 153 3.56 -8.34 6.74
CA ARG A 153 4.40 -7.39 7.45
C ARG A 153 4.19 -5.97 6.95
N MET A 154 3.99 -5.83 5.62
CA MET A 154 3.84 -4.53 4.96
C MET A 154 2.88 -4.61 3.78
N VAL A 155 1.99 -3.63 3.66
CA VAL A 155 1.04 -3.48 2.56
C VAL A 155 1.27 -2.17 1.83
N PHE A 156 1.52 -2.26 0.54
CA PHE A 156 1.59 -1.11 -0.36
C PHE A 156 0.23 -0.81 -0.98
N MET A 157 -0.16 0.45 -1.04
CA MET A 157 -1.43 0.89 -1.61
C MET A 157 -1.23 2.10 -2.53
N ASP A 158 -1.68 1.97 -3.78
CA ASP A 158 -1.63 3.05 -4.77
C ASP A 158 -3.02 3.67 -4.91
N GLU A 159 -3.20 4.89 -4.40
CA GLU A 159 -4.41 5.69 -4.42
C GLU A 159 -5.67 4.92 -3.95
N PRO A 160 -5.68 4.38 -2.72
CA PRO A 160 -6.79 3.54 -2.23
C PRO A 160 -8.13 4.29 -2.14
N SER A 161 -8.14 5.61 -2.10
CA SER A 161 -9.36 6.41 -2.02
C SER A 161 -9.97 6.78 -3.36
N ILE A 162 -9.30 6.50 -4.47
CA ILE A 162 -9.76 6.92 -5.80
C ILE A 162 -11.16 6.36 -6.12
N GLY A 163 -12.08 7.25 -6.49
CA GLY A 163 -13.45 6.89 -6.84
C GLY A 163 -14.33 6.51 -5.64
N LEU A 164 -13.88 6.74 -4.40
CA LEU A 164 -14.70 6.60 -3.19
C LEU A 164 -15.35 7.94 -2.80
N ALA A 165 -16.58 7.85 -2.25
CA ALA A 165 -17.20 8.99 -1.59
C ALA A 165 -16.39 9.40 -0.34
N PRO A 166 -16.42 10.68 0.09
CA PRO A 166 -15.61 11.17 1.22
C PRO A 166 -15.75 10.36 2.50
N LYS A 167 -16.97 9.93 2.85
CA LYS A 167 -17.22 9.08 4.02
C LYS A 167 -16.49 7.74 3.91
N LEU A 168 -16.61 7.06 2.75
CA LEU A 168 -15.95 5.76 2.52
C LEU A 168 -14.43 5.88 2.50
N THR A 169 -13.90 7.01 2.04
CA THR A 169 -12.46 7.32 2.13
C THR A 169 -12.01 7.39 3.58
N SER A 170 -12.75 8.13 4.42
CA SER A 170 -12.46 8.23 5.84
C SER A 170 -12.53 6.86 6.52
N ASP A 171 -13.60 6.11 6.28
CA ASP A 171 -13.80 4.77 6.85
C ASP A 171 -12.65 3.83 6.45
N THR A 172 -12.19 3.90 5.19
CA THR A 172 -11.05 3.11 4.69
C THR A 172 -9.76 3.43 5.46
N PHE A 173 -9.44 4.71 5.64
CA PHE A 173 -8.20 5.10 6.34
C PHE A 173 -8.25 4.78 7.84
N HIS A 174 -9.41 4.94 8.49
CA HIS A 174 -9.59 4.51 9.88
C HIS A 174 -9.43 2.99 10.02
N LYS A 175 -9.97 2.21 9.06
CA LYS A 175 -9.79 0.75 9.03
C LYS A 175 -8.31 0.36 8.86
N ILE A 176 -7.56 1.05 8.01
CA ILE A 176 -6.11 0.86 7.86
C ILE A 176 -5.40 1.12 9.20
N LYS A 177 -5.76 2.20 9.91
CA LYS A 177 -5.19 2.53 11.22
C LYS A 177 -5.51 1.45 12.27
N GLU A 178 -6.76 0.99 12.33
CA GLU A 178 -7.20 -0.10 13.22
C GLU A 178 -6.39 -1.38 12.96
N ILE A 179 -6.23 -1.77 11.70
CA ILE A 179 -5.46 -2.97 11.30
C ILE A 179 -3.99 -2.82 11.68
N LYS A 180 -3.38 -1.65 11.41
CA LYS A 180 -1.99 -1.37 11.81
C LYS A 180 -1.81 -1.53 13.31
N ASP A 181 -2.72 -0.97 14.10
CA ASP A 181 -2.62 -1.02 15.57
C ASP A 181 -2.88 -2.43 16.13
N ALA A 182 -3.79 -3.19 15.52
CA ALA A 182 -4.13 -4.56 15.95
C ALA A 182 -3.11 -5.61 15.52
N LEU A 183 -2.61 -5.53 14.29
CA LEU A 183 -1.78 -6.58 13.67
C LEU A 183 -0.30 -6.21 13.54
N GLY A 184 0.08 -4.95 13.78
CA GLY A 184 1.44 -4.48 13.56
C GLY A 184 1.84 -4.40 12.07
N THR A 185 0.87 -4.54 11.15
CA THR A 185 1.11 -4.43 9.71
C THR A 185 1.46 -2.99 9.34
N ALA A 186 2.58 -2.79 8.66
CA ALA A 186 2.94 -1.49 8.10
C ALA A 186 2.15 -1.19 6.83
N PHE A 187 1.80 0.07 6.61
CA PHE A 187 1.15 0.53 5.38
C PHE A 187 1.98 1.61 4.70
N VAL A 188 2.19 1.45 3.40
CA VAL A 188 2.83 2.45 2.54
C VAL A 188 1.82 2.91 1.51
N ILE A 189 1.38 4.16 1.62
CA ILE A 189 0.22 4.67 0.88
C ILE A 189 0.66 5.83 -0.01
N VAL A 190 0.44 5.69 -1.31
CA VAL A 190 0.45 6.83 -2.25
C VAL A 190 -0.95 7.41 -2.26
N GLU A 191 -1.10 8.70 -1.96
CA GLU A 191 -2.41 9.31 -1.88
C GLU A 191 -2.37 10.82 -2.19
N HIS A 192 -3.50 11.34 -2.70
CA HIS A 192 -3.73 12.75 -2.95
C HIS A 192 -4.69 13.38 -1.93
N ASN A 193 -5.57 12.58 -1.33
CA ASN A 193 -6.50 13.04 -0.29
C ASN A 193 -5.82 13.08 1.08
N LEU A 194 -4.98 14.09 1.27
CA LEU A 194 -4.12 14.20 2.44
C LEU A 194 -4.87 14.64 3.69
N LYS A 195 -5.96 15.40 3.54
CA LYS A 195 -6.72 15.95 4.67
C LYS A 195 -7.20 14.86 5.63
N THR A 196 -7.64 13.73 5.09
CA THR A 196 -8.17 12.61 5.89
C THR A 196 -7.06 11.65 6.33
N LEU A 197 -6.01 11.48 5.51
CA LEU A 197 -4.97 10.49 5.76
C LEU A 197 -3.87 10.99 6.71
N LEU A 198 -3.43 12.25 6.59
CA LEU A 198 -2.31 12.78 7.38
C LEU A 198 -2.47 12.64 8.90
N PRO A 199 -3.66 12.88 9.50
CA PRO A 199 -3.84 12.70 10.94
C PRO A 199 -3.66 11.25 11.43
N LEU A 200 -3.69 10.28 10.51
CA LEU A 200 -3.55 8.84 10.80
C LEU A 200 -2.16 8.30 10.43
N THR A 201 -1.28 9.17 9.90
CA THR A 201 0.03 8.80 9.33
C THR A 201 1.14 9.03 10.37
N ASP A 202 2.11 8.13 10.41
CA ASP A 202 3.29 8.23 11.28
C ASP A 202 4.45 8.94 10.58
N TRP A 203 4.64 8.70 9.26
CA TRP A 203 5.76 9.18 8.47
C TRP A 203 5.35 9.65 7.07
N ALA A 204 5.99 10.69 6.59
CA ALA A 204 5.65 11.30 5.30
C ALA A 204 6.89 11.51 4.42
N TYR A 205 6.75 11.18 3.15
CA TYR A 205 7.67 11.54 2.08
C TYR A 205 6.97 12.45 1.08
N ILE A 206 7.63 13.54 0.65
CA ILE A 206 7.16 14.34 -0.48
C ILE A 206 8.14 14.16 -1.62
N LEU A 207 7.58 13.77 -2.78
CA LEU A 207 8.33 13.67 -4.03
C LEU A 207 8.04 14.88 -4.92
N GLU A 208 9.09 15.42 -5.51
CA GLU A 208 9.02 16.43 -6.56
C GLU A 208 10.04 16.08 -7.66
N GLN A 209 9.60 16.02 -8.91
CA GLN A 209 10.44 15.72 -10.09
C GLN A 209 11.35 14.51 -9.92
N GLY A 210 10.85 13.45 -9.27
CA GLY A 210 11.60 12.21 -9.09
C GLY A 210 12.64 12.22 -7.97
N GLN A 211 12.59 13.20 -7.08
CA GLN A 211 13.46 13.32 -5.90
C GLN A 211 12.63 13.44 -4.62
N VAL A 212 13.20 13.05 -3.48
CA VAL A 212 12.59 13.27 -2.16
C VAL A 212 12.97 14.67 -1.69
N VAL A 213 11.95 15.52 -1.49
CA VAL A 213 12.14 16.89 -0.97
C VAL A 213 11.70 17.03 0.49
N TYR A 214 11.00 16.03 1.02
CA TYR A 214 10.68 15.92 2.45
C TYR A 214 10.73 14.47 2.89
N ASP A 215 11.33 14.24 4.05
CA ASP A 215 11.44 12.96 4.76
C ASP A 215 11.32 13.25 6.26
N GLY A 216 10.20 12.85 6.87
CA GLY A 216 9.97 13.16 8.27
C GLY A 216 8.61 12.72 8.81
N LYS A 217 8.34 13.09 10.06
CA LYS A 217 7.04 12.85 10.70
C LYS A 217 5.91 13.54 9.94
N SER A 218 4.72 12.96 9.97
CA SER A 218 3.52 13.45 9.26
C SER A 218 2.89 14.72 9.87
N GLU A 219 3.53 15.32 10.84
CA GLU A 219 3.06 16.50 11.56
C GLU A 219 4.12 17.61 11.63
N GLY A 220 3.68 18.84 11.85
CA GLY A 220 4.55 19.99 12.11
C GLY A 220 4.64 21.00 10.98
N LYS A 221 5.10 22.22 11.36
CA LYS A 221 5.15 23.39 10.46
C LYS A 221 5.98 23.19 9.19
N THR A 222 6.98 22.30 9.24
CA THR A 222 7.83 22.01 8.08
C THR A 222 7.03 21.29 6.99
N LEU A 223 6.27 20.26 7.38
CA LEU A 223 5.40 19.54 6.44
C LEU A 223 4.33 20.46 5.84
N GLU A 224 3.68 21.30 6.67
CA GLU A 224 2.67 22.25 6.20
C GLU A 224 3.23 23.25 5.17
N LYS A 225 4.45 23.76 5.40
CA LYS A 225 5.13 24.63 4.43
C LYS A 225 5.43 23.90 3.13
N MET A 226 5.97 22.68 3.19
CA MET A 226 6.29 21.89 2.01
C MET A 226 5.03 21.53 1.21
N LEU A 227 3.95 21.14 1.88
CA LEU A 227 2.66 20.89 1.23
C LEU A 227 2.14 22.15 0.52
N SER A 228 2.25 23.31 1.17
CA SER A 228 1.82 24.57 0.56
C SER A 228 2.65 25.00 -0.64
N SER A 229 3.93 24.61 -0.71
CA SER A 229 4.79 24.90 -1.87
C SER A 229 4.56 23.93 -3.03
N VAL A 230 4.46 22.63 -2.74
CA VAL A 230 4.34 21.57 -3.76
C VAL A 230 2.93 21.48 -4.40
N PHE A 231 1.89 21.82 -3.63
CA PHE A 231 0.50 21.72 -4.11
C PHE A 231 -0.16 23.06 -4.49
N LYS A 232 0.58 24.19 -4.43
CA LYS A 232 0.12 25.49 -4.91
C LYS A 232 0.62 25.85 -6.32
N ALA A 233 1.39 24.95 -6.95
CA ALA A 233 1.88 25.15 -8.32
C ALA A 233 0.92 24.58 -9.36
#